data_ff3127d002c6564f5978d4db441018a8
#
_entry.id   ff3127d002c6564f5978d4db441018a8
#
_cell.length_a   1.000
_cell.length_b   1.000
_cell.length_c   1.000
_cell.angle_alpha   90.00
_cell.angle_beta   90.00
_cell.angle_gamma   90.00
#
_symmetry.space_group_name_H-M   'P 1'
#
loop_
_entity.id
_entity.type
_entity.pdbx_description
1 polymer ?
#
loop_
_entity_poly.entity_id
_entity_poly.type
_entity_poly.pdbx_seq_one_letter_code
_entity_poly.pdbx_strand_id
1 'polypeptide(L)'
;LKILVGPATDLNIGFLYNNRNSNNPAQAKAYFNLMASAMAIYKISIKDFPLTLRYQVNAPFMGIMFSPEYGESYYEIFSLKHGGRNVLFTSLHNQPSLKQLFTVDIPIRKFTLRTGYQCDLLQANVNNLKSHTFTHSFLIGFVKTFYMKKSNNKAHLSPYSTPF
;
A
#
# COMPACT_ATOMS: atom_id res chain seq x y z
N LEU A 1 -10.62 -20.76 -6.27
CA LEU A 1 -9.64 -20.06 -5.46
C LEU A 1 -8.33 -19.97 -6.23
N LYS A 2 -7.73 -18.77 -6.34
CA LYS A 2 -6.40 -18.55 -6.91
C LYS A 2 -5.57 -17.82 -5.86
N ILE A 3 -4.35 -18.27 -5.62
CA ILE A 3 -3.41 -17.63 -4.70
C ILE A 3 -2.22 -17.14 -5.52
N LEU A 4 -1.85 -15.89 -5.30
CA LEU A 4 -0.70 -15.24 -5.92
C LEU A 4 0.23 -14.78 -4.80
N VAL A 5 1.53 -14.97 -4.99
CA VAL A 5 2.57 -14.50 -4.08
C VAL A 5 3.66 -13.84 -4.92
N GLY A 6 4.19 -12.73 -4.45
CA GLY A 6 5.24 -12.02 -5.16
C GLY A 6 5.79 -10.83 -4.38
N PRO A 7 6.85 -10.21 -4.87
CA PRO A 7 7.35 -8.97 -4.32
C PRO A 7 6.47 -7.79 -4.72
N ALA A 8 6.44 -6.77 -3.88
CA ALA A 8 5.83 -5.48 -4.15
C ALA A 8 6.73 -4.36 -3.65
N THR A 9 6.54 -3.16 -4.13
CA THR A 9 7.21 -1.96 -3.63
C THR A 9 6.20 -0.99 -3.07
N ASP A 10 6.59 -0.27 -2.01
CA ASP A 10 5.76 0.73 -1.36
C ASP A 10 6.58 2.01 -1.15
N LEU A 11 6.15 3.08 -1.79
CA LEU A 11 6.70 4.42 -1.60
C LEU A 11 5.65 5.29 -0.92
N ASN A 12 6.01 5.84 0.22
CA ASN A 12 5.16 6.76 0.96
C ASN A 12 5.92 8.06 1.21
N ILE A 13 5.28 9.18 0.90
CA ILE A 13 5.79 10.53 1.17
C ILE A 13 4.64 11.33 1.76
N GLY A 14 4.86 11.91 2.93
CA GLY A 14 3.85 12.68 3.62
C GLY A 14 4.44 13.52 4.75
N PHE A 15 3.59 14.18 5.49
CA PHE A 15 3.97 14.89 6.71
C PHE A 15 2.87 14.76 7.77
N LEU A 16 3.29 14.79 9.02
CA LEU A 16 2.40 14.92 10.18
C LEU A 16 2.53 16.33 10.73
N TYR A 17 1.39 16.97 10.97
CA TYR A 17 1.34 18.29 11.57
C TYR A 17 0.82 18.20 13.00
N ASN A 18 1.60 18.74 13.93
CA ASN A 18 1.27 18.75 15.35
C ASN A 18 1.36 20.19 15.93
N ASN A 19 0.23 20.82 16.14
CA ASN A 19 0.14 22.19 16.64
C ASN A 19 0.68 22.37 18.08
N ARG A 20 0.87 21.27 18.82
CA ARG A 20 1.39 21.32 20.18
C ARG A 20 2.91 21.34 20.26
N ASN A 21 3.57 21.05 19.15
CA ASN A 21 5.03 21.07 19.09
C ASN A 21 5.49 22.39 18.49
N SER A 22 5.96 23.31 19.34
CA SER A 22 6.37 24.65 18.92
C SER A 22 7.69 24.67 18.13
N ASN A 23 8.54 23.65 18.30
CA ASN A 23 9.86 23.62 17.68
C ASN A 23 9.83 23.01 16.26
N ASN A 24 9.07 21.93 16.07
CA ASN A 24 8.87 21.27 14.77
C ASN A 24 7.40 20.89 14.59
N PRO A 25 6.53 21.82 14.19
CA PRO A 25 5.11 21.52 14.02
C PRO A 25 4.83 20.54 12.87
N ALA A 26 5.69 20.48 11.86
CA ALA A 26 5.57 19.58 10.72
C ALA A 26 6.67 18.54 10.74
N GLN A 27 6.31 17.26 10.79
CA GLN A 27 7.26 16.14 10.70
C GLN A 27 7.10 15.43 9.36
N ALA A 28 8.16 15.47 8.53
CA ALA A 28 8.18 14.73 7.27
C ALA A 28 8.25 13.22 7.55
N LYS A 29 7.47 12.46 6.79
CA LYS A 29 7.52 11.00 6.72
C LYS A 29 7.77 10.59 5.28
N ALA A 30 8.90 9.94 5.05
CA ALA A 30 9.19 9.35 3.75
C ALA A 30 9.80 7.97 3.97
N TYR A 31 9.29 6.97 3.27
CA TYR A 31 9.86 5.63 3.28
C TYR A 31 9.66 4.93 1.95
N PHE A 32 10.60 4.07 1.62
CA PHE A 32 10.53 3.15 0.51
C PHE A 32 10.77 1.73 1.04
N ASN A 33 9.82 0.83 0.79
CA ASN A 33 9.87 -0.54 1.26
C ASN A 33 9.78 -1.54 0.10
N LEU A 34 10.53 -2.61 0.22
CA LEU A 34 10.29 -3.86 -0.49
C LEU A 34 9.39 -4.73 0.39
N MET A 35 8.30 -5.21 -0.18
CA MET A 35 7.25 -5.94 0.52
C MET A 35 7.12 -7.36 -0.02
N ALA A 36 6.87 -8.30 0.86
CA ALA A 36 6.28 -9.58 0.51
C ALA A 36 4.77 -9.40 0.39
N SER A 37 4.21 -9.80 -0.73
CA SER A 37 2.77 -9.68 -1.04
C SER A 37 2.17 -11.06 -1.27
N ALA A 38 1.01 -11.31 -0.67
CA ALA A 38 0.18 -12.47 -0.94
C ALA A 38 -1.25 -12.02 -1.23
N MET A 39 -1.86 -12.58 -2.28
CA MET A 39 -3.23 -12.26 -2.68
C MET A 39 -4.02 -13.54 -2.91
N ALA A 40 -5.17 -13.65 -2.29
CA ALA A 40 -6.17 -14.68 -2.53
C ALA A 40 -7.32 -14.09 -3.38
N ILE A 41 -7.66 -14.77 -4.47
CA ILE A 41 -8.77 -14.40 -5.35
C ILE A 41 -9.79 -15.53 -5.34
N TYR A 42 -11.02 -15.21 -4.98
CA TYR A 42 -12.12 -16.15 -4.95
C TYR A 42 -13.28 -15.64 -5.81
N LYS A 43 -13.68 -16.45 -6.79
CA LYS A 43 -14.85 -16.16 -7.63
C LYS A 43 -16.06 -16.89 -7.08
N ILE A 44 -17.13 -16.17 -6.86
CA ILE A 44 -18.42 -16.68 -6.37
C ILE A 44 -19.55 -16.22 -7.31
N SER A 45 -20.55 -17.03 -7.51
CA SER A 45 -21.78 -16.65 -8.21
C SER A 45 -22.96 -16.70 -7.24
N ILE A 46 -23.68 -15.59 -7.12
CA ILE A 46 -24.89 -15.51 -6.32
C ILE A 46 -26.08 -15.30 -7.27
N LYS A 47 -26.94 -16.29 -7.41
CA LYS A 47 -28.11 -16.25 -8.34
C LYS A 47 -27.68 -15.77 -9.74
N ASP A 48 -26.70 -16.45 -10.34
CA ASP A 48 -26.10 -16.14 -11.66
C ASP A 48 -25.36 -14.81 -11.78
N PHE A 49 -25.20 -14.08 -10.68
CA PHE A 49 -24.43 -12.86 -10.63
C PHE A 49 -23.00 -13.14 -10.18
N PRO A 50 -22.00 -13.02 -11.07
CA PRO A 50 -20.61 -13.34 -10.72
C PRO A 50 -19.97 -12.20 -9.90
N LEU A 51 -19.38 -12.55 -8.77
CA LEU A 51 -18.60 -11.66 -7.92
C LEU A 51 -17.18 -12.17 -7.80
N THR A 52 -16.21 -11.26 -7.68
CA THR A 52 -14.82 -11.64 -7.40
C THR A 52 -14.39 -10.98 -6.11
N LEU A 53 -14.06 -11.80 -5.13
CA LEU A 53 -13.48 -11.37 -3.86
C LEU A 53 -11.97 -11.44 -3.96
N ARG A 54 -11.28 -10.42 -3.45
CA ARG A 54 -9.82 -10.40 -3.34
C ARG A 54 -9.43 -9.98 -1.95
N TYR A 55 -8.49 -10.70 -1.38
CA TYR A 55 -7.85 -10.32 -0.14
C TYR A 55 -6.35 -10.33 -0.34
N GLN A 56 -5.72 -9.20 -0.10
CA GLN A 56 -4.28 -9.00 -0.26
C GLN A 56 -3.67 -8.58 1.06
N VAL A 57 -2.52 -9.18 1.37
CA VAL A 57 -1.69 -8.84 2.53
C VAL A 57 -0.30 -8.49 2.03
N ASN A 58 0.23 -7.40 2.53
CA ASN A 58 1.59 -6.95 2.21
C ASN A 58 2.33 -6.68 3.52
N ALA A 59 3.55 -7.22 3.64
CA ALA A 59 4.43 -7.00 4.78
C ALA A 59 5.80 -6.51 4.28
N PRO A 60 6.32 -5.38 4.78
CA PRO A 60 7.65 -4.91 4.42
C PRO A 60 8.69 -5.85 5.04
N PHE A 61 9.67 -6.29 4.26
CA PHE A 61 10.78 -7.10 4.77
C PHE A 61 12.11 -6.34 4.78
N MET A 62 12.25 -5.32 3.93
CA MET A 62 13.38 -4.37 3.97
C MET A 62 12.96 -3.04 3.35
N GLY A 63 13.64 -1.97 3.77
CA GLY A 63 13.36 -0.64 3.24
C GLY A 63 14.32 0.41 3.77
N ILE A 64 14.04 1.63 3.39
CA ILE A 64 14.69 2.84 3.91
C ILE A 64 13.62 3.82 4.37
N MET A 65 13.87 4.49 5.49
CA MET A 65 12.97 5.49 6.06
C MET A 65 13.75 6.74 6.42
N PHE A 66 13.19 7.89 6.08
CA PHE A 66 13.63 9.16 6.61
C PHE A 66 12.94 9.41 7.94
N SER A 67 13.71 9.52 9.00
CA SER A 67 13.24 9.80 10.36
C SER A 67 14.24 10.68 11.09
N PRO A 68 13.95 11.98 11.30
CA PRO A 68 14.75 12.85 12.14
C PRO A 68 14.92 12.29 13.55
N GLU A 69 16.02 12.59 14.21
CA GLU A 69 16.20 12.31 15.64
C GLU A 69 15.24 13.17 16.49
N TYR A 70 14.96 12.69 17.68
CA TYR A 70 14.10 13.45 18.60
C TYR A 70 14.73 14.81 18.97
N GLY A 71 14.01 15.89 18.72
CA GLY A 71 14.45 17.26 19.01
C GLY A 71 15.30 17.91 17.92
N GLU A 72 15.69 17.18 16.87
CA GLU A 72 16.45 17.73 15.75
C GLU A 72 15.55 18.61 14.86
N SER A 73 16.00 19.83 14.56
CA SER A 73 15.29 20.73 13.68
C SER A 73 15.60 20.48 12.21
N TYR A 74 14.66 20.82 11.31
CA TYR A 74 14.94 20.72 9.87
C TYR A 74 16.06 21.63 9.39
N TYR A 75 16.30 22.74 10.11
CA TYR A 75 17.45 23.60 9.84
C TYR A 75 18.77 22.85 10.09
N GLU A 76 18.88 22.11 11.19
CA GLU A 76 20.08 21.31 11.49
C GLU A 76 20.28 20.20 10.46
N ILE A 77 19.21 19.53 10.06
CA ILE A 77 19.27 18.46 9.06
C ILE A 77 19.77 18.97 7.71
N PHE A 78 19.19 20.06 7.20
CA PHE A 78 19.44 20.52 5.84
C PHE A 78 20.58 21.53 5.74
N SER A 79 20.77 22.41 6.72
CA SER A 79 21.80 23.45 6.69
C SER A 79 23.14 22.98 7.26
N LEU A 80 23.13 22.12 8.28
CA LEU A 80 24.35 21.56 8.87
C LEU A 80 24.76 20.21 8.26
N LYS A 81 24.08 19.76 7.19
CA LYS A 81 24.35 18.52 6.44
C LYS A 81 24.28 17.23 7.28
N HIS A 82 23.45 17.21 8.32
CA HIS A 82 23.21 16.00 9.12
C HIS A 82 22.22 15.01 8.45
N GLY A 83 21.78 15.29 7.23
CA GLY A 83 20.75 14.52 6.53
C GLY A 83 21.05 13.02 6.36
N GLY A 84 22.31 12.64 6.29
CA GLY A 84 22.71 11.22 6.14
C GLY A 84 22.41 10.35 7.37
N ARG A 85 22.31 10.93 8.57
CA ARG A 85 22.00 10.24 9.83
C ARG A 85 20.49 9.93 9.95
N ASN A 86 19.68 10.66 9.18
CA ASN A 86 18.22 10.60 9.23
C ASN A 86 17.61 9.65 8.19
N VAL A 87 18.44 9.05 7.34
CA VAL A 87 18.04 7.99 6.41
C VAL A 87 18.48 6.65 6.99
N LEU A 88 17.51 5.85 7.42
CA LEU A 88 17.73 4.62 8.17
C LEU A 88 17.26 3.42 7.38
N PHE A 89 18.02 2.34 7.48
CA PHE A 89 17.59 1.03 7.01
C PHE A 89 16.48 0.49 7.91
N THR A 90 15.42 0.00 7.28
CA THR A 90 14.27 -0.60 7.98
C THR A 90 14.05 -2.03 7.54
N SER A 91 13.58 -2.84 8.46
CA SER A 91 13.15 -4.21 8.23
C SER A 91 12.12 -4.61 9.28
N LEU A 92 11.71 -5.88 9.30
CA LEU A 92 10.70 -6.39 10.24
C LEU A 92 11.05 -6.15 11.72
N HIS A 93 12.35 -5.98 12.08
CA HIS A 93 12.75 -5.77 13.47
C HIS A 93 12.45 -4.35 13.98
N ASN A 94 12.50 -3.34 13.10
CA ASN A 94 12.29 -1.94 13.48
C ASN A 94 11.09 -1.29 12.78
N GLN A 95 10.49 -1.97 11.77
CA GLN A 95 9.28 -1.55 11.08
C GLN A 95 8.31 -2.73 10.89
N PRO A 96 7.78 -3.33 11.97
CA PRO A 96 6.81 -4.43 11.88
C PRO A 96 5.45 -3.89 11.43
N SER A 97 5.25 -3.78 10.14
CA SER A 97 4.07 -3.18 9.52
C SER A 97 3.30 -4.22 8.70
N LEU A 98 2.01 -4.01 8.53
CA LEU A 98 1.13 -4.87 7.75
C LEU A 98 0.11 -4.02 7.02
N LYS A 99 -0.04 -4.23 5.71
CA LYS A 99 -1.10 -3.61 4.91
C LYS A 99 -2.04 -4.69 4.41
N GLN A 100 -3.32 -4.51 4.63
CA GLN A 100 -4.36 -5.44 4.25
C GLN A 100 -5.37 -4.74 3.34
N LEU A 101 -5.76 -5.40 2.26
CA LEU A 101 -6.74 -4.89 1.31
C LEU A 101 -7.73 -5.99 0.98
N PHE A 102 -8.99 -5.75 1.29
CA PHE A 102 -10.11 -6.58 0.86
C PHE A 102 -10.90 -5.84 -0.21
N THR A 103 -11.17 -6.48 -1.34
CA THR A 103 -11.97 -5.88 -2.41
C THR A 103 -13.00 -6.85 -2.96
N VAL A 104 -14.13 -6.29 -3.40
CA VAL A 104 -15.21 -6.98 -4.08
C VAL A 104 -15.40 -6.35 -5.45
N ASP A 105 -15.27 -7.16 -6.49
CA ASP A 105 -15.51 -6.76 -7.87
C ASP A 105 -16.91 -7.17 -8.29
N ILE A 106 -17.68 -6.20 -8.73
CA ILE A 106 -19.08 -6.32 -9.16
C ILE A 106 -19.12 -5.97 -10.64
N PRO A 107 -19.25 -6.94 -11.56
CA PRO A 107 -19.34 -6.65 -12.99
C PRO A 107 -20.65 -5.95 -13.34
N ILE A 108 -20.56 -4.79 -13.97
CA ILE A 108 -21.71 -3.99 -14.44
C ILE A 108 -21.55 -3.76 -15.94
N ARG A 109 -22.19 -4.61 -16.76
CA ARG A 109 -22.17 -4.50 -18.23
C ARG A 109 -20.77 -4.32 -18.84
N LYS A 110 -20.34 -3.06 -19.06
CA LYS A 110 -19.07 -2.71 -19.75
C LYS A 110 -17.90 -2.39 -18.79
N PHE A 111 -18.13 -2.31 -17.51
CA PHE A 111 -17.12 -2.02 -16.49
C PHE A 111 -17.39 -2.85 -15.24
N THR A 112 -16.40 -2.93 -14.39
CA THR A 112 -16.50 -3.58 -13.08
C THR A 112 -16.41 -2.51 -12.00
N LEU A 113 -17.42 -2.46 -11.14
CA LEU A 113 -17.33 -1.66 -9.91
C LEU A 113 -16.50 -2.44 -8.92
N ARG A 114 -15.43 -1.81 -8.41
CA ARG A 114 -14.62 -2.35 -7.32
C ARG A 114 -14.87 -1.54 -6.07
N THR A 115 -15.34 -2.19 -5.03
CA THR A 115 -15.41 -1.62 -3.69
C THR A 115 -14.48 -2.38 -2.76
N GLY A 116 -13.94 -1.71 -1.76
CA GLY A 116 -13.00 -2.36 -0.88
C GLY A 116 -12.79 -1.65 0.45
N TYR A 117 -12.06 -2.33 1.30
CA TYR A 117 -11.63 -1.85 2.60
C TYR A 117 -10.15 -2.13 2.76
N GLN A 118 -9.40 -1.10 3.11
CA GLN A 118 -7.97 -1.17 3.40
C GLN A 118 -7.74 -0.88 4.87
N CYS A 119 -6.87 -1.70 5.48
CA CYS A 119 -6.39 -1.52 6.84
C CYS A 119 -4.87 -1.54 6.83
N ASP A 120 -4.25 -0.43 7.18
CA ASP A 120 -2.80 -0.29 7.26
C ASP A 120 -2.38 -0.16 8.71
N LEU A 121 -1.60 -1.12 9.18
CA LEU A 121 -0.96 -1.14 10.49
C LEU A 121 0.51 -0.76 10.27
N LEU A 122 0.84 0.50 10.48
CA LEU A 122 2.19 1.01 10.30
C LEU A 122 2.84 1.22 11.66
N GLN A 123 3.90 0.48 11.93
CA GLN A 123 4.69 0.62 13.14
C GLN A 123 6.16 0.86 12.76
N ALA A 124 6.80 1.78 13.45
CA ALA A 124 8.22 2.00 13.30
C ALA A 124 8.85 2.39 14.64
N ASN A 125 10.04 1.88 14.87
CA ASN A 125 10.88 2.20 16.01
C ASN A 125 12.29 2.51 15.48
N VAL A 126 12.50 3.77 15.12
CA VAL A 126 13.72 4.26 14.49
C VAL A 126 14.13 5.59 15.12
N ASN A 127 15.43 5.85 15.26
CA ASN A 127 15.98 7.06 15.89
C ASN A 127 15.33 7.40 17.25
N ASN A 128 15.14 6.38 18.09
CA ASN A 128 14.48 6.51 19.41
C ASN A 128 13.04 7.04 19.33
N LEU A 129 12.45 7.10 18.12
CA LEU A 129 11.08 7.48 17.91
C LEU A 129 10.23 6.23 17.63
N LYS A 130 9.22 6.03 18.47
CA LYS A 130 8.20 5.00 18.27
C LYS A 130 6.98 5.63 17.61
N SER A 131 6.59 5.11 16.46
CA SER A 131 5.38 5.55 15.79
C SER A 131 4.44 4.37 15.54
N HIS A 132 3.16 4.56 15.82
CA HIS A 132 2.09 3.62 15.54
C HIS A 132 1.00 4.37 14.79
N THR A 133 0.69 3.93 13.60
CA THR A 133 -0.37 4.53 12.78
C THR A 133 -1.30 3.42 12.30
N PHE A 134 -2.58 3.58 12.60
CA PHE A 134 -3.64 2.71 12.12
C PHE A 134 -4.50 3.51 11.16
N THR A 135 -4.57 3.06 9.91
CA THR A 135 -5.38 3.73 8.88
C THR A 135 -6.43 2.78 8.36
N HIS A 136 -7.67 3.25 8.34
CA HIS A 136 -8.81 2.54 7.79
C HIS A 136 -9.36 3.35 6.61
N SER A 137 -9.48 2.72 5.45
CA SER A 137 -9.94 3.39 4.23
C SER A 137 -10.99 2.56 3.51
N PHE A 138 -12.05 3.22 3.07
CA PHE A 138 -13.01 2.63 2.14
C PHE A 138 -12.67 3.07 0.72
N LEU A 139 -12.69 2.13 -0.20
CA LEU A 139 -12.30 2.31 -1.58
C LEU A 139 -13.49 2.04 -2.50
N ILE A 140 -13.71 2.94 -3.45
CA ILE A 140 -14.65 2.74 -4.55
C ILE A 140 -13.93 3.12 -5.84
N GLY A 141 -13.97 2.25 -6.84
CA GLY A 141 -13.31 2.47 -8.11
C GLY A 141 -13.97 1.72 -9.25
N PHE A 142 -13.62 2.10 -10.48
CA PHE A 142 -14.08 1.44 -11.69
C PHE A 142 -12.89 0.75 -12.37
N VAL A 143 -13.10 -0.50 -12.74
CA VAL A 143 -12.11 -1.29 -13.47
C VAL A 143 -12.64 -1.54 -14.88
N LYS A 144 -11.85 -1.20 -15.88
CA LYS A 144 -12.11 -1.51 -17.28
C LYS A 144 -10.93 -2.26 -17.87
N THR A 145 -11.20 -3.40 -18.47
CA THR A 145 -10.18 -4.19 -19.16
C THR A 145 -10.04 -3.72 -20.58
N PHE A 146 -8.82 -3.39 -20.99
CA PHE A 146 -8.48 -3.05 -22.36
C PHE A 146 -7.67 -4.20 -22.95
N TYR A 147 -8.13 -4.72 -24.11
CA TYR A 147 -7.39 -5.72 -24.85
C TYR A 147 -6.68 -5.03 -26.01
N MET A 148 -5.36 -5.06 -26.03
CA MET A 148 -4.59 -4.69 -27.22
C MET A 148 -4.61 -5.88 -28.19
N LYS A 149 -5.37 -5.75 -29.26
CA LYS A 149 -5.49 -6.77 -30.31
C LYS A 149 -4.18 -6.87 -31.08
N LYS A 150 -3.31 -7.80 -30.70
CA LYS A 150 -2.22 -8.23 -31.53
C LYS A 150 -2.39 -9.74 -31.74
N SER A 151 -2.63 -10.11 -32.99
CA SER A 151 -2.65 -11.47 -33.53
C SER A 151 -4.00 -12.06 -33.94
N ASN A 152 -3.96 -12.70 -35.09
CA ASN A 152 -5.03 -13.31 -35.87
C ASN A 152 -5.70 -14.57 -35.26
N ASN A 153 -5.64 -14.80 -33.96
CA ASN A 153 -6.35 -15.90 -33.33
C ASN A 153 -7.62 -15.40 -32.62
N LYS A 154 -8.75 -15.79 -33.15
CA LYS A 154 -10.09 -15.60 -32.56
C LYS A 154 -10.21 -16.43 -31.28
N ALA A 155 -9.62 -15.98 -30.18
CA ALA A 155 -9.98 -16.48 -28.86
C ALA A 155 -11.25 -15.76 -28.43
N HIS A 156 -12.33 -16.48 -28.26
CA HIS A 156 -13.60 -15.98 -27.72
C HIS A 156 -13.42 -15.74 -26.21
N LEU A 157 -12.96 -14.53 -25.84
CA LEU A 157 -12.81 -14.15 -24.44
C LEU A 157 -14.19 -13.78 -23.90
N SER A 158 -14.60 -14.42 -22.80
CA SER A 158 -15.82 -14.07 -22.07
C SER A 158 -15.74 -12.62 -21.58
N PRO A 159 -16.81 -11.80 -21.75
CA PRO A 159 -16.85 -10.43 -21.25
C PRO A 159 -16.72 -10.32 -19.72
N TYR A 160 -16.81 -11.44 -19.01
CA TYR A 160 -16.66 -11.53 -17.54
C TYR A 160 -15.29 -12.04 -17.07
N SER A 161 -14.32 -12.20 -17.99
CA SER A 161 -12.96 -12.52 -17.59
C SER A 161 -12.32 -11.27 -16.96
N THR A 162 -12.33 -11.20 -15.66
CA THR A 162 -11.50 -10.21 -14.94
C THR A 162 -10.05 -10.65 -15.05
N PRO A 163 -9.13 -9.81 -15.55
CA PRO A 163 -7.70 -10.09 -15.42
C PRO A 163 -7.35 -10.04 -13.93
N PHE A 164 -6.53 -10.95 -13.54
CA PHE A 164 -5.88 -11.17 -12.23
C PHE A 164 -6.33 -10.32 -11.05
#